data_eb0eacf246c1c25809b85262519660ac
#
_entry.id   eb0eacf246c1c25809b85262519660ac
#
_cell.length_a   1.000
_cell.length_b   1.000
_cell.length_c   1.000
_cell.angle_alpha   90.00
_cell.angle_beta   90.00
_cell.angle_gamma   90.00
#
_symmetry.space_group_name_H-M   'P 1'
#
loop_
_entity.id
_entity.type
_entity.pdbx_description
1 polymer ?
#
loop_
_entity_poly.entity_id
_entity_poly.type
_entity_poly.pdbx_seq_one_letter_code
_entity_poly.pdbx_strand_id
1 'polypeptide(L)'
;MGVKGLISFEKTINYIKGVCPNHFTIADAKRGDIGNTSCMYARTFFEEYNLDSLTVAPYMGEDSVSPFLQYEGKWVILLALTSNKGSNDFQLTEDKDGERLFEKVIRTSQKWGNEENMMYVVGATQGNMFEDIRNVAPNHFLLVPGVGAQGGSLQEVCKYGMTKDCGLLVNSSRGIIYASNGKDLSLIHISEP
;
A
#
# COMPACT_ATOMS: atom_id res chain seq x y z
N MET A 1 -12.72 -4.11 13.14
CA MET A 1 -13.33 -5.38 12.62
C MET A 1 -13.68 -6.21 13.83
N GLY A 2 -14.94 -6.69 13.95
CA GLY A 2 -15.35 -7.56 15.06
C GLY A 2 -14.99 -9.04 14.78
N VAL A 3 -15.24 -9.92 15.77
CA VAL A 3 -14.89 -11.37 15.67
C VAL A 3 -15.44 -12.02 14.39
N LYS A 4 -16.70 -11.76 14.04
CA LYS A 4 -17.30 -12.29 12.78
C LYS A 4 -16.54 -11.80 11.53
N GLY A 5 -16.05 -10.57 11.54
CA GLY A 5 -15.26 -10.03 10.45
C GLY A 5 -13.87 -10.67 10.34
N LEU A 6 -13.22 -11.00 11.46
CA LEU A 6 -11.95 -11.73 11.46
C LEU A 6 -12.12 -13.16 10.92
N ILE A 7 -13.19 -13.85 11.30
CA ILE A 7 -13.52 -15.18 10.76
C ILE A 7 -13.76 -15.12 9.24
N SER A 8 -14.49 -14.11 8.77
CA SER A 8 -14.69 -13.89 7.34
C SER A 8 -13.40 -13.61 6.61
N PHE A 9 -12.54 -12.77 7.18
CA PHE A 9 -11.23 -12.45 6.64
C PHE A 9 -10.36 -13.70 6.48
N GLU A 10 -10.24 -14.50 7.53
CA GLU A 10 -9.49 -15.76 7.50
C GLU A 10 -10.00 -16.72 6.42
N LYS A 11 -11.33 -16.92 6.34
CA LYS A 11 -11.95 -17.75 5.30
C LYS A 11 -11.63 -17.24 3.89
N THR A 12 -11.67 -15.92 3.69
CA THR A 12 -11.36 -15.29 2.40
C THR A 12 -9.91 -15.53 2.01
N ILE A 13 -8.97 -15.33 2.94
CA ILE A 13 -7.53 -15.56 2.68
C ILE A 13 -7.27 -17.03 2.35
N ASN A 14 -7.84 -17.95 3.14
CA ASN A 14 -7.67 -19.38 2.90
C ASN A 14 -8.25 -19.81 1.54
N TYR A 15 -9.39 -19.23 1.15
CA TYR A 15 -9.97 -19.48 -0.17
C TYR A 15 -9.06 -18.96 -1.30
N ILE A 16 -8.62 -17.72 -1.22
CA ILE A 16 -7.72 -17.11 -2.24
C ILE A 16 -6.46 -17.96 -2.39
N LYS A 17 -5.83 -18.35 -1.29
CA LYS A 17 -4.61 -19.18 -1.33
C LYS A 17 -4.86 -20.57 -1.89
N GLY A 18 -6.04 -21.14 -1.67
CA GLY A 18 -6.42 -22.44 -2.21
C GLY A 18 -6.65 -22.43 -3.72
N VAL A 19 -7.23 -21.35 -4.27
CA VAL A 19 -7.60 -21.27 -5.70
C VAL A 19 -6.59 -20.46 -6.53
N CYS A 20 -5.85 -19.55 -5.90
CA CYS A 20 -4.91 -18.65 -6.56
C CYS A 20 -3.58 -18.59 -5.76
N PRO A 21 -2.85 -19.70 -5.60
CA PRO A 21 -1.71 -19.78 -4.69
C PRO A 21 -0.54 -18.85 -5.04
N ASN A 22 -0.45 -18.41 -6.28
CA ASN A 22 0.63 -17.55 -6.78
C ASN A 22 0.25 -16.06 -6.81
N HIS A 23 -0.97 -15.69 -6.36
CA HIS A 23 -1.35 -14.29 -6.30
C HIS A 23 -0.71 -13.58 -5.12
N PHE A 24 -0.09 -12.43 -5.40
CA PHE A 24 0.46 -11.56 -4.37
C PHE A 24 -0.66 -10.96 -3.51
N THR A 25 -0.57 -11.15 -2.21
CA THR A 25 -1.61 -10.75 -1.25
C THR A 25 -1.19 -9.54 -0.43
N ILE A 26 -2.07 -8.55 -0.33
CA ILE A 26 -1.83 -7.32 0.43
C ILE A 26 -2.84 -7.22 1.58
N ALA A 27 -2.36 -7.24 2.82
CA ALA A 27 -3.16 -6.86 3.97
C ALA A 27 -3.21 -5.33 4.09
N ASP A 28 -4.30 -4.71 3.65
CA ASP A 28 -4.48 -3.26 3.82
C ASP A 28 -4.97 -2.92 5.23
N ALA A 29 -4.13 -3.21 6.23
CA ALA A 29 -4.46 -3.13 7.64
C ALA A 29 -3.90 -1.87 8.34
N LYS A 30 -2.97 -1.17 7.71
CA LYS A 30 -2.35 0.07 8.18
C LYS A 30 -1.90 -0.03 9.64
N ARG A 31 -1.09 -1.06 9.92
CA ARG A 31 -0.57 -1.30 11.27
C ARG A 31 0.60 -0.38 11.57
N GLY A 32 0.82 -0.16 12.85
CA GLY A 32 1.94 0.59 13.39
C GLY A 32 1.79 0.63 14.90
N ASP A 33 2.83 0.22 15.58
CA ASP A 33 2.95 0.26 17.03
C ASP A 33 4.45 0.10 17.36
N ILE A 34 4.83 0.11 18.60
CA ILE A 34 6.24 -0.02 19.01
C ILE A 34 6.53 -1.40 19.63
N GLY A 35 7.79 -1.82 19.53
CA GLY A 35 8.32 -2.98 20.23
C GLY A 35 7.50 -4.26 20.00
N ASN A 36 7.17 -4.94 21.08
CA ASN A 36 6.46 -6.22 21.05
C ASN A 36 5.11 -6.17 20.29
N THR A 37 4.38 -5.07 20.38
CA THR A 37 3.08 -4.96 19.69
C THR A 37 3.26 -5.00 18.18
N SER A 38 4.25 -4.30 17.62
CA SER A 38 4.59 -4.39 16.21
C SER A 38 5.03 -5.80 15.81
N CYS A 39 5.84 -6.47 16.62
CA CYS A 39 6.22 -7.87 16.39
C CYS A 39 4.97 -8.79 16.35
N MET A 40 4.01 -8.60 17.24
CA MET A 40 2.78 -9.40 17.27
C MET A 40 1.90 -9.15 16.04
N TYR A 41 1.84 -7.91 15.55
CA TYR A 41 1.17 -7.61 14.28
C TYR A 41 1.87 -8.27 13.10
N ALA A 42 3.19 -8.17 13.01
CA ALA A 42 3.97 -8.81 11.96
C ALA A 42 3.74 -10.32 11.93
N ARG A 43 3.82 -10.97 13.09
CA ARG A 43 3.52 -12.38 13.25
C ARG A 43 2.12 -12.75 12.79
N THR A 44 1.11 -11.99 13.22
CA THR A 44 -0.30 -12.23 12.83
C THR A 44 -0.47 -12.25 11.31
N PHE A 45 0.07 -11.25 10.61
CA PHE A 45 -0.16 -11.14 9.17
C PHE A 45 0.77 -12.01 8.33
N PHE A 46 2.02 -12.19 8.74
CA PHE A 46 3.02 -12.92 7.96
C PHE A 46 3.12 -14.40 8.31
N GLU A 47 2.90 -14.79 9.58
CA GLU A 47 2.93 -16.19 9.99
C GLU A 47 1.52 -16.81 10.00
N GLU A 48 0.59 -16.25 10.80
CA GLU A 48 -0.73 -16.85 11.01
C GLU A 48 -1.60 -16.79 9.74
N TYR A 49 -1.71 -15.62 9.11
CA TYR A 49 -2.42 -15.47 7.84
C TYR A 49 -1.55 -15.74 6.62
N ASN A 50 -0.23 -15.83 6.79
CA ASN A 50 0.76 -16.03 5.73
C ASN A 50 0.56 -15.12 4.52
N LEU A 51 0.26 -13.83 4.71
CA LEU A 51 0.14 -12.85 3.63
C LEU A 51 1.51 -12.39 3.14
N ASP A 52 1.56 -11.92 1.88
CA ASP A 52 2.82 -11.53 1.26
C ASP A 52 3.24 -10.12 1.65
N SER A 53 2.27 -9.26 1.97
CA SER A 53 2.54 -7.87 2.31
C SER A 53 1.54 -7.27 3.28
N LEU A 54 1.97 -6.16 3.92
CA LEU A 54 1.18 -5.43 4.90
C LEU A 54 1.38 -3.93 4.76
N THR A 55 0.29 -3.15 4.76
CA THR A 55 0.39 -1.69 4.87
C THR A 55 0.71 -1.27 6.30
N VAL A 56 1.72 -0.40 6.45
CA VAL A 56 2.25 0.06 7.74
C VAL A 56 2.29 1.58 7.79
N ALA A 57 1.97 2.15 8.96
CA ALA A 57 2.03 3.59 9.20
C ALA A 57 3.41 3.97 9.79
N PRO A 58 4.11 4.97 9.22
CA PRO A 58 5.48 5.31 9.61
C PRO A 58 5.59 6.32 10.77
N TYR A 59 4.47 6.87 11.24
CA TYR A 59 4.46 8.05 12.10
C TYR A 59 5.27 7.90 13.40
N MET A 60 5.37 6.67 13.94
CA MET A 60 6.13 6.40 15.16
C MET A 60 7.62 6.08 14.91
N GLY A 61 8.11 6.11 13.66
CA GLY A 61 9.53 5.94 13.33
C GLY A 61 9.95 4.50 13.06
N GLU A 62 11.28 4.29 13.03
CA GLU A 62 11.92 3.04 12.63
C GLU A 62 11.49 1.83 13.44
N ASP A 63 11.46 1.95 14.76
CA ASP A 63 11.12 0.88 15.69
C ASP A 63 9.66 0.39 15.55
N SER A 64 8.81 1.17 14.92
CA SER A 64 7.45 0.76 14.56
C SER A 64 7.36 0.00 13.23
N VAL A 65 8.35 0.14 12.36
CA VAL A 65 8.37 -0.43 11.00
C VAL A 65 9.33 -1.62 10.89
N SER A 66 10.50 -1.53 11.51
CA SER A 66 11.56 -2.55 11.43
C SER A 66 11.13 -3.97 11.82
N PRO A 67 10.20 -4.20 12.78
CA PRO A 67 9.74 -5.57 13.07
C PRO A 67 9.10 -6.28 11.87
N PHE A 68 8.46 -5.55 10.97
CA PHE A 68 7.85 -6.13 9.76
C PHE A 68 8.89 -6.44 8.68
N LEU A 69 10.01 -5.73 8.64
CA LEU A 69 11.09 -5.92 7.68
C LEU A 69 11.99 -7.12 7.99
N GLN A 70 11.83 -7.75 9.17
CA GLN A 70 12.60 -8.94 9.57
C GLN A 70 12.14 -10.23 8.89
N TYR A 71 11.01 -10.19 8.18
CA TYR A 71 10.43 -11.36 7.51
C TYR A 71 10.92 -11.46 6.07
N GLU A 72 11.78 -12.46 5.81
CA GLU A 72 12.30 -12.73 4.48
C GLU A 72 11.17 -13.08 3.50
N GLY A 73 11.23 -12.53 2.28
CA GLY A 73 10.22 -12.73 1.25
C GLY A 73 8.88 -12.05 1.49
N LYS A 74 8.79 -11.19 2.53
CA LYS A 74 7.60 -10.38 2.83
C LYS A 74 7.85 -8.91 2.51
N TRP A 75 6.76 -8.18 2.28
CA TRP A 75 6.83 -6.78 1.87
C TRP A 75 6.12 -5.86 2.86
N VAL A 76 6.77 -4.77 3.19
CA VAL A 76 6.17 -3.64 3.92
C VAL A 76 5.71 -2.62 2.90
N ILE A 77 4.44 -2.22 2.96
CA ILE A 77 3.90 -1.13 2.14
C ILE A 77 3.68 0.08 3.05
N LEU A 78 4.63 1.01 3.02
CA LEU A 78 4.66 2.13 3.95
C LEU A 78 3.77 3.28 3.45
N LEU A 79 2.95 3.86 4.33
CA LEU A 79 2.16 5.04 3.99
C LEU A 79 3.09 6.24 3.77
N ALA A 80 3.05 6.83 2.59
CA ALA A 80 3.79 8.03 2.26
C ALA A 80 2.85 9.21 1.96
N LEU A 81 2.22 9.25 0.78
CA LEU A 81 1.31 10.30 0.39
C LEU A 81 -0.07 9.71 0.06
N THR A 82 -1.07 9.98 0.88
CA THR A 82 -2.40 9.37 0.76
C THR A 82 -3.37 10.23 -0.06
N SER A 83 -4.44 9.62 -0.59
CA SER A 83 -5.38 10.27 -1.52
C SER A 83 -6.47 11.12 -0.83
N ASN A 84 -6.63 11.02 0.48
CA ASN A 84 -7.66 11.71 1.23
C ASN A 84 -7.30 13.18 1.48
N LYS A 85 -8.31 14.05 1.62
CA LYS A 85 -8.12 15.49 1.86
C LYS A 85 -7.27 15.79 3.11
N GLY A 86 -7.40 14.98 4.16
CA GLY A 86 -6.63 15.13 5.41
C GLY A 86 -5.12 14.89 5.27
N SER A 87 -4.64 14.40 4.12
CA SER A 87 -3.19 14.33 3.85
C SER A 87 -2.51 15.70 3.93
N ASN A 88 -3.25 16.76 3.60
CA ASN A 88 -2.74 18.13 3.66
C ASN A 88 -2.43 18.61 5.10
N ASP A 89 -3.00 17.98 6.11
CA ASP A 89 -2.78 18.41 7.50
C ASP A 89 -1.34 18.16 7.98
N PHE A 90 -0.69 17.10 7.41
CA PHE A 90 0.66 16.72 7.82
C PHE A 90 1.58 16.39 6.65
N GLN A 91 1.13 15.61 5.67
CA GLN A 91 2.01 15.00 4.68
C GLN A 91 2.68 16.01 3.74
N LEU A 92 2.04 17.18 3.52
CA LEU A 92 2.56 18.28 2.71
C LEU A 92 3.25 19.37 3.53
N THR A 93 3.38 19.20 4.85
CA THR A 93 4.12 20.15 5.69
C THR A 93 5.60 20.12 5.31
N GLU A 94 6.17 21.29 5.08
CA GLU A 94 7.57 21.47 4.74
C GLU A 94 8.42 21.73 5.99
N ASP A 95 9.63 21.21 6.00
CA ASP A 95 10.63 21.55 6.99
C ASP A 95 11.39 22.83 6.60
N LYS A 96 12.39 23.24 7.41
CA LYS A 96 13.19 24.44 7.18
C LYS A 96 13.96 24.44 5.84
N ASP A 97 14.19 23.28 5.25
CA ASP A 97 14.93 23.11 4.00
C ASP A 97 13.97 22.93 2.81
N GLY A 98 12.64 23.03 3.05
CA GLY A 98 11.59 22.90 2.04
C GLY A 98 11.25 21.44 1.69
N GLU A 99 11.76 20.45 2.44
CA GLU A 99 11.41 19.05 2.24
C GLU A 99 10.04 18.76 2.85
N ARG A 100 9.11 18.20 2.06
CA ARG A 100 7.78 17.83 2.53
C ARG A 100 7.85 16.55 3.39
N LEU A 101 6.95 16.44 4.38
CA LEU A 101 6.96 15.31 5.31
C LEU A 101 6.91 13.95 4.60
N PHE A 102 6.11 13.79 3.55
CA PHE A 102 6.04 12.51 2.82
C PHE A 102 7.38 12.16 2.14
N GLU A 103 8.11 13.13 1.61
CA GLU A 103 9.44 12.93 1.00
C GLU A 103 10.45 12.51 2.06
N LYS A 104 10.40 13.16 3.21
CA LYS A 104 11.23 12.82 4.37
C LYS A 104 10.94 11.40 4.87
N VAL A 105 9.67 10.98 4.92
CA VAL A 105 9.28 9.60 5.25
C VAL A 105 9.92 8.61 4.26
N ILE A 106 9.77 8.85 2.96
CA ILE A 106 10.35 7.99 1.92
C ILE A 106 11.88 7.92 2.06
N ARG A 107 12.55 9.06 2.13
CA ARG A 107 14.02 9.13 2.22
C ARG A 107 14.56 8.48 3.50
N THR A 108 13.88 8.67 4.61
CA THR A 108 14.30 8.12 5.90
C THR A 108 14.11 6.61 5.94
N SER A 109 12.98 6.12 5.46
CA SER A 109 12.64 4.69 5.49
C SER A 109 13.51 3.82 4.55
N GLN A 110 14.11 4.39 3.51
CA GLN A 110 15.09 3.71 2.68
C GLN A 110 16.39 3.34 3.43
N LYS A 111 16.56 3.83 4.64
CA LYS A 111 17.63 3.38 5.55
C LYS A 111 17.24 2.11 6.33
N TRP A 112 15.95 1.80 6.40
CA TRP A 112 15.40 0.66 7.14
C TRP A 112 15.13 -0.55 6.24
N GLY A 113 14.73 -0.29 4.99
CA GLY A 113 14.44 -1.29 3.95
C GLY A 113 14.89 -0.81 2.58
N ASN A 114 14.65 -1.63 1.58
CA ASN A 114 15.07 -1.37 0.20
C ASN A 114 13.96 -1.71 -0.82
N GLU A 115 14.25 -1.58 -2.09
CA GLU A 115 13.32 -1.83 -3.19
C GLU A 115 12.86 -3.29 -3.35
N GLU A 116 13.48 -4.24 -2.61
CA GLU A 116 13.12 -5.66 -2.65
C GLU A 116 12.19 -6.07 -1.49
N ASN A 117 12.00 -5.21 -0.47
CA ASN A 117 11.15 -5.52 0.69
C ASN A 117 10.26 -4.35 1.15
N MET A 118 10.36 -3.19 0.50
CA MET A 118 9.56 -2.01 0.84
C MET A 118 8.92 -1.38 -0.39
N MET A 119 7.64 -1.07 -0.30
CA MET A 119 6.83 -0.29 -1.23
C MET A 119 6.25 0.92 -0.53
N TYR A 120 5.71 1.87 -1.29
CA TYR A 120 5.04 3.06 -0.73
C TYR A 120 3.61 3.20 -1.21
N VAL A 121 2.71 3.62 -0.31
CA VAL A 121 1.35 4.06 -0.70
C VAL A 121 1.42 5.48 -1.22
N VAL A 122 0.96 5.67 -2.46
CA VAL A 122 0.84 6.98 -3.11
C VAL A 122 -0.53 7.11 -3.75
N GLY A 123 -1.36 8.03 -3.27
CA GLY A 123 -2.71 8.20 -3.77
C GLY A 123 -2.78 8.70 -5.22
N ALA A 124 -3.65 8.11 -6.04
CA ALA A 124 -3.84 8.47 -7.45
C ALA A 124 -4.31 9.92 -7.68
N THR A 125 -4.88 10.56 -6.65
CA THR A 125 -5.30 11.97 -6.70
C THR A 125 -4.12 12.96 -6.68
N GLN A 126 -2.91 12.44 -6.46
CA GLN A 126 -1.66 13.20 -6.36
C GLN A 126 -0.83 13.09 -7.66
N GLY A 127 -1.48 13.02 -8.83
CA GLY A 127 -0.84 12.74 -10.12
C GLY A 127 0.41 13.58 -10.43
N ASN A 128 0.38 14.86 -10.10
CA ASN A 128 1.50 15.78 -10.28
C ASN A 128 2.67 15.55 -9.30
N MET A 129 2.46 14.80 -8.22
CA MET A 129 3.49 14.49 -7.22
C MET A 129 4.29 13.22 -7.54
N PHE A 130 3.84 12.40 -8.51
CA PHE A 130 4.52 11.15 -8.85
C PHE A 130 5.94 11.37 -9.37
N GLU A 131 6.19 12.46 -10.07
CA GLU A 131 7.54 12.82 -10.53
C GLU A 131 8.47 13.10 -9.34
N ASP A 132 8.00 13.89 -8.36
CA ASP A 132 8.76 14.17 -7.13
C ASP A 132 9.03 12.88 -6.35
N ILE A 133 8.02 12.00 -6.25
CA ILE A 133 8.17 10.72 -5.58
C ILE A 133 9.20 9.83 -6.29
N ARG A 134 9.19 9.80 -7.63
CA ARG A 134 10.19 9.05 -8.40
C ARG A 134 11.60 9.59 -8.26
N ASN A 135 11.75 10.89 -8.04
CA ASN A 135 13.06 11.48 -7.72
C ASN A 135 13.62 10.98 -6.38
N VAL A 136 12.75 10.65 -5.42
CA VAL A 136 13.15 10.14 -4.09
C VAL A 136 13.18 8.62 -4.04
N ALA A 137 12.26 7.94 -4.73
CA ALA A 137 12.10 6.48 -4.76
C ALA A 137 12.02 5.95 -6.20
N PRO A 138 13.14 5.97 -6.96
CA PRO A 138 13.12 5.70 -8.40
C PRO A 138 12.68 4.27 -8.76
N ASN A 139 13.01 3.27 -7.93
CA ASN A 139 12.80 1.86 -8.25
C ASN A 139 11.72 1.18 -7.39
N HIS A 140 11.32 1.77 -6.27
CA HIS A 140 10.34 1.16 -5.38
C HIS A 140 8.98 1.01 -6.04
N PHE A 141 8.31 -0.10 -5.79
CA PHE A 141 6.90 -0.24 -6.17
C PHE A 141 6.02 0.73 -5.39
N LEU A 142 5.02 1.29 -6.07
CA LEU A 142 4.03 2.17 -5.47
C LEU A 142 2.66 1.49 -5.48
N LEU A 143 2.04 1.35 -4.31
CA LEU A 143 0.63 1.00 -4.20
C LEU A 143 -0.19 2.27 -4.39
N VAL A 144 -1.02 2.30 -5.44
CA VAL A 144 -1.72 3.50 -5.90
C VAL A 144 -3.24 3.35 -5.75
N PRO A 145 -3.79 3.65 -4.58
CA PRO A 145 -5.24 3.67 -4.37
C PRO A 145 -5.87 4.96 -4.89
N GLY A 146 -7.17 4.90 -5.20
CA GLY A 146 -7.99 6.08 -5.50
C GLY A 146 -8.20 6.38 -6.98
N VAL A 147 -7.81 5.48 -7.87
CA VAL A 147 -8.15 5.57 -9.30
C VAL A 147 -9.67 5.42 -9.48
N GLY A 148 -10.26 6.25 -10.32
CA GLY A 148 -11.67 6.28 -10.65
C GLY A 148 -12.52 6.89 -9.53
N ALA A 149 -13.04 6.09 -8.61
CA ALA A 149 -14.04 6.53 -7.62
C ALA A 149 -13.61 7.69 -6.69
N GLN A 150 -12.32 7.98 -6.57
CA GLN A 150 -11.79 9.12 -5.81
C GLN A 150 -11.28 10.25 -6.72
N GLY A 151 -11.45 10.11 -8.05
CA GLY A 151 -11.06 11.13 -9.03
C GLY A 151 -9.62 11.03 -9.54
N GLY A 152 -8.86 10.00 -9.12
CA GLY A 152 -7.50 9.77 -9.63
C GLY A 152 -7.51 9.32 -11.10
N SER A 153 -6.59 9.86 -11.90
CA SER A 153 -6.40 9.53 -13.31
C SER A 153 -5.36 8.44 -13.47
N LEU A 154 -5.74 7.30 -14.06
CA LEU A 154 -4.81 6.23 -14.37
C LEU A 154 -3.72 6.70 -15.36
N GLN A 155 -4.11 7.52 -16.36
CA GLN A 155 -3.18 8.04 -17.35
C GLN A 155 -2.06 8.89 -16.74
N GLU A 156 -2.41 9.78 -15.78
CA GLU A 156 -1.42 10.59 -15.08
C GLU A 156 -0.51 9.74 -14.19
N VAL A 157 -1.11 8.79 -13.46
CA VAL A 157 -0.36 7.84 -12.63
C VAL A 157 0.65 7.07 -13.46
N CYS A 158 0.26 6.54 -14.61
CA CYS A 158 1.15 5.82 -15.52
C CYS A 158 2.21 6.75 -16.11
N LYS A 159 1.81 7.94 -16.57
CA LYS A 159 2.74 8.89 -17.22
C LYS A 159 3.92 9.28 -16.32
N TYR A 160 3.65 9.53 -15.04
CA TYR A 160 4.66 10.06 -14.12
C TYR A 160 5.19 9.01 -13.13
N GLY A 161 4.46 7.93 -12.91
CA GLY A 161 4.78 6.93 -11.89
C GLY A 161 5.39 5.64 -12.41
N MET A 162 5.25 5.29 -13.70
CA MET A 162 5.82 4.06 -14.24
C MET A 162 7.35 4.06 -14.26
N THR A 163 7.92 2.88 -14.02
CA THR A 163 9.34 2.58 -14.22
C THR A 163 9.52 1.59 -15.36
N LYS A 164 10.78 1.26 -15.72
CA LYS A 164 11.07 0.19 -16.70
C LYS A 164 10.47 -1.17 -16.33
N ASP A 165 10.30 -1.42 -15.02
CA ASP A 165 9.76 -2.66 -14.45
C ASP A 165 8.29 -2.48 -14.00
N CYS A 166 7.53 -1.59 -14.64
CA CYS A 166 6.21 -1.13 -14.25
C CYS A 166 6.20 -0.27 -12.97
N GLY A 167 6.61 -0.80 -11.82
CA GLY A 167 6.75 -0.08 -10.55
C GLY A 167 5.44 0.38 -9.90
N LEU A 168 4.27 -0.02 -10.41
CA LEU A 168 2.95 0.41 -9.94
C LEU A 168 2.05 -0.80 -9.63
N LEU A 169 1.33 -0.73 -8.50
CA LEU A 169 0.21 -1.58 -8.15
C LEU A 169 -1.04 -0.70 -7.98
N VAL A 170 -1.86 -0.62 -9.02
CA VAL A 170 -3.04 0.26 -9.03
C VAL A 170 -4.24 -0.44 -8.38
N ASN A 171 -4.91 0.26 -7.45
CA ASN A 171 -6.06 -0.26 -6.72
C ASN A 171 -7.33 0.54 -7.04
N SER A 172 -8.38 -0.14 -7.50
CA SER A 172 -9.70 0.43 -7.81
C SER A 172 -10.83 -0.40 -7.19
N SER A 173 -10.89 -0.49 -5.86
CA SER A 173 -11.82 -1.37 -5.13
C SER A 173 -13.28 -1.18 -5.54
N ARG A 174 -13.83 0.04 -5.43
CA ARG A 174 -15.24 0.30 -5.75
C ARG A 174 -15.56 0.14 -7.23
N GLY A 175 -14.63 0.52 -8.11
CA GLY A 175 -14.79 0.35 -9.54
C GLY A 175 -14.86 -1.11 -9.98
N ILE A 176 -14.21 -2.01 -9.24
CA ILE A 176 -14.22 -3.45 -9.50
C ILE A 176 -15.42 -4.12 -8.78
N ILE A 177 -15.53 -3.97 -7.46
CA ILE A 177 -16.50 -4.70 -6.63
C ILE A 177 -17.95 -4.32 -6.99
N TYR A 178 -18.19 -3.07 -7.34
CA TYR A 178 -19.51 -2.53 -7.70
C TYR A 178 -19.67 -2.22 -9.18
N ALA A 179 -18.91 -2.87 -10.05
CA ALA A 179 -19.04 -2.73 -11.50
C ALA A 179 -20.43 -3.14 -12.01
N SER A 180 -21.12 -4.03 -11.27
CA SER A 180 -22.50 -4.44 -11.54
C SER A 180 -23.34 -4.41 -10.25
N ASN A 181 -24.63 -4.06 -10.38
CA ASN A 181 -25.62 -4.09 -9.29
C ASN A 181 -26.39 -5.42 -9.20
N GLY A 182 -26.11 -6.37 -10.09
CA GLY A 182 -26.82 -7.66 -10.21
C GLY A 182 -26.06 -8.84 -9.63
N LYS A 183 -26.62 -10.03 -9.85
CA LYS A 183 -25.95 -11.30 -9.55
C LYS A 183 -24.89 -11.68 -10.58
N ASP A 184 -24.81 -10.92 -11.67
CA ASP A 184 -23.83 -11.12 -12.73
C ASP A 184 -22.50 -10.44 -12.37
N LEU A 185 -21.62 -11.23 -11.76
CA LEU A 185 -20.25 -10.82 -11.40
C LEU A 185 -19.30 -10.92 -12.59
N SER A 186 -19.78 -11.34 -13.78
CA SER A 186 -18.92 -11.48 -14.97
C SER A 186 -18.31 -10.16 -15.43
N LEU A 187 -18.96 -9.03 -15.12
CA LEU A 187 -18.44 -7.68 -15.41
C LEU A 187 -17.17 -7.31 -14.63
N ILE A 188 -16.84 -8.02 -13.56
CA ILE A 188 -15.58 -7.84 -12.83
C ILE A 188 -14.38 -8.14 -13.73
N HIS A 189 -14.54 -9.05 -14.69
CA HIS A 189 -13.48 -9.44 -15.62
C HIS A 189 -13.30 -8.49 -16.82
N ILE A 190 -14.17 -7.50 -16.98
CA ILE A 190 -14.09 -6.54 -18.12
C ILE A 190 -13.14 -5.38 -17.83
N SER A 191 -12.64 -5.25 -16.60
CA SER A 191 -11.68 -4.22 -16.22
C SER A 191 -10.22 -4.64 -16.36
N GLU A 192 -9.92 -5.71 -17.08
CA GLU A 192 -8.54 -6.03 -17.48
C GLU A 192 -8.05 -5.04 -18.55
N PRO A 193 -6.83 -4.53 -18.45
CA PRO A 193 -6.25 -3.58 -19.38
C PRO A 193 -6.01 -4.18 -20.75
#